data_34a934d98612f913ef511acca92e75f8
#
_entry.id   34a934d98612f913ef511acca92e75f8
#
_cell.length_a   1.000
_cell.length_b   1.000
_cell.length_c   1.000
_cell.angle_alpha   90.00
_cell.angle_beta   90.00
_cell.angle_gamma   90.00
#
_symmetry.space_group_name_H-M   'P 1'
#
loop_
_entity.id
_entity.type
_entity.pdbx_description
1 polymer ?
#
loop_
_entity_poly.entity_id
_entity_poly.type
_entity_poly.pdbx_seq_one_letter_code
_entity_poly.pdbx_strand_id
1 'polypeptide(L)'
;MILGEINRAAGITTTLDDLFRRAGVRHPEAPALVDAPNRQSFTDGAARTLSYAQADHTISAVAARLRSFGLPPDAVVAMQLPNTVDSIVAFLGILRAGMIAAPVPLLWRRRDMVDALGRVGAKAIVTCARAGSVAHAEIAMHTAAALFPVRHIFGFGRDLPDGIVSLDDAFAPGGADLSAASVRPDAAAAHVAAITFGVDARGATPMARNHIELISGGLAIVLEGGIAADARLLSTVPVGSFAGLALTLMPWLLSGGTLHLHHGFEPLTFGAQRDATDFEVMTLPAAALPAMAPAGLLGGEACTLVALWRAPERMMTAAPYENVPTVIDVSSFGETGIVAARRGANGPPLAIPHGVISVPRGAIGAMTVIETARSGTGTLLLRGPMVPAAAFPPGADAPHLSPDRAGYFDTGYACRLDPSNQTLAIAVPPPNIVGIGGYRLRQNDLDACLDKAAPDATLVALPDRALGQRLAGTAQDKKAVAATLELQGANALISGAFRQRGGADAA
;
A
#
# COMPACT_ATOMS: atom_id res chain seq x y z
N MET A 1 -22.88 13.54 -1.28
CA MET A 1 -23.25 14.93 -1.61
C MET A 1 -22.18 15.91 -1.14
N ILE A 2 -21.67 15.87 0.08
CA ILE A 2 -20.63 16.78 0.61
C ILE A 2 -19.29 16.73 -0.13
N LEU A 3 -18.79 15.54 -0.53
CA LEU A 3 -17.55 15.40 -1.30
C LEU A 3 -17.68 15.91 -2.75
N GLY A 4 -18.84 15.78 -3.35
CA GLY A 4 -19.11 16.37 -4.67
C GLY A 4 -19.12 17.90 -4.64
N GLU A 5 -19.46 18.50 -3.51
CA GLU A 5 -19.44 19.95 -3.32
C GLU A 5 -18.05 20.46 -2.96
N ILE A 6 -17.29 19.74 -2.11
CA ILE A 6 -15.88 20.05 -1.81
C ILE A 6 -15.03 19.92 -3.09
N ASN A 7 -15.24 18.87 -3.88
CA ASN A 7 -14.52 18.67 -5.15
C ASN A 7 -14.83 19.75 -6.20
N ARG A 8 -16.07 20.25 -6.27
CA ARG A 8 -16.42 21.37 -7.17
C ARG A 8 -15.91 22.72 -6.66
N ALA A 9 -15.91 22.93 -5.33
CA ALA A 9 -15.46 24.18 -4.75
C ALA A 9 -13.92 24.34 -4.77
N ALA A 10 -13.16 23.22 -4.78
CA ALA A 10 -11.69 23.28 -4.77
C ALA A 10 -11.05 23.40 -6.16
N GLY A 11 -11.77 23.19 -7.25
CA GLY A 11 -11.23 23.29 -8.62
C GLY A 11 -10.02 22.35 -8.89
N ILE A 12 -9.85 21.27 -8.10
CA ILE A 12 -8.73 20.34 -8.27
C ILE A 12 -9.03 19.43 -9.46
N THR A 13 -8.34 19.67 -10.56
CA THR A 13 -8.44 18.85 -11.78
C THR A 13 -7.22 17.92 -11.95
N THR A 14 -6.24 18.01 -11.07
CA THR A 14 -4.94 17.33 -11.19
C THR A 14 -5.05 15.85 -10.89
N THR A 15 -4.64 15.02 -11.83
CA THR A 15 -4.50 13.57 -11.67
C THR A 15 -3.08 13.20 -11.17
N LEU A 16 -2.88 11.93 -10.79
CA LEU A 16 -1.54 11.42 -10.45
C LEU A 16 -0.61 11.43 -11.65
N ASP A 17 -1.13 11.14 -12.85
CA ASP A 17 -0.35 11.21 -14.09
C ASP A 17 0.06 12.65 -14.43
N ASP A 18 -0.80 13.65 -14.14
CA ASP A 18 -0.43 15.06 -14.31
C ASP A 18 0.69 15.47 -13.37
N LEU A 19 0.70 14.99 -12.12
CA LEU A 19 1.80 15.26 -11.18
C LEU A 19 3.11 14.69 -11.71
N PHE A 20 3.09 13.43 -12.18
CA PHE A 20 4.25 12.79 -12.77
C PHE A 20 4.77 13.56 -13.99
N ARG A 21 3.89 13.91 -14.94
CA ARG A 21 4.25 14.63 -16.15
C ARG A 21 4.82 16.03 -15.88
N ARG A 22 4.29 16.74 -14.87
CA ARG A 22 4.83 18.06 -14.46
C ARG A 22 6.28 17.96 -14.00
N ALA A 23 6.62 16.92 -13.24
CA ALA A 23 8.01 16.69 -12.84
C ALA A 23 8.89 16.33 -14.05
N GLY A 24 8.40 15.46 -14.94
CA GLY A 24 9.09 15.06 -16.16
C GLY A 24 9.38 16.22 -17.11
N VAL A 25 8.46 17.18 -17.24
CA VAL A 25 8.67 18.38 -18.06
C VAL A 25 9.75 19.28 -17.47
N ARG A 26 9.84 19.36 -16.13
CA ARG A 26 10.87 20.21 -15.45
C ARG A 26 12.26 19.59 -15.52
N HIS A 27 12.35 18.28 -15.32
CA HIS A 27 13.62 17.57 -15.15
C HIS A 27 13.63 16.22 -15.89
N PRO A 28 13.55 16.20 -17.25
CA PRO A 28 13.34 14.96 -18.01
C PRO A 28 14.47 13.94 -17.82
N GLU A 29 15.72 14.40 -17.66
CA GLU A 29 16.88 13.53 -17.52
C GLU A 29 17.23 13.19 -16.05
N ALA A 30 16.56 13.81 -15.08
CA ALA A 30 16.78 13.49 -13.67
C ALA A 30 16.29 12.07 -13.36
N PRO A 31 16.97 11.33 -12.45
CA PRO A 31 16.50 10.04 -11.98
C PRO A 31 15.11 10.17 -11.35
N ALA A 32 14.17 9.35 -11.82
CA ALA A 32 12.79 9.32 -11.30
C ALA A 32 12.56 8.12 -10.40
N LEU A 33 12.95 6.93 -10.86
CA LEU A 33 12.70 5.65 -10.21
C LEU A 33 13.98 4.80 -10.16
N VAL A 34 14.29 4.23 -9.00
CA VAL A 34 15.50 3.42 -8.78
C VAL A 34 15.14 2.16 -7.99
N ASP A 35 15.47 0.99 -8.51
CA ASP A 35 15.33 -0.28 -7.81
C ASP A 35 16.42 -0.49 -6.75
N ALA A 36 16.14 -1.38 -5.80
CA ALA A 36 17.15 -1.91 -4.92
C ALA A 36 18.25 -2.68 -5.70
N PRO A 37 19.52 -2.57 -5.32
CA PRO A 37 20.62 -3.23 -6.03
C PRO A 37 20.51 -4.76 -6.00
N ASN A 38 19.85 -5.34 -5.01
CA ASN A 38 19.61 -6.78 -4.89
C ASN A 38 18.35 -7.27 -5.63
N ARG A 39 17.73 -6.47 -6.51
CA ARG A 39 16.49 -6.86 -7.20
C ARG A 39 16.56 -8.26 -7.82
N GLN A 40 17.68 -8.63 -8.41
CA GLN A 40 17.87 -9.92 -9.06
C GLN A 40 17.79 -11.11 -8.08
N SER A 41 18.02 -10.89 -6.78
CA SER A 41 17.92 -11.96 -5.78
C SER A 41 16.48 -12.41 -5.53
N PHE A 42 15.50 -11.52 -5.70
CA PHE A 42 14.09 -11.82 -5.44
C PHE A 42 13.17 -11.76 -6.66
N THR A 43 13.65 -11.23 -7.79
CA THR A 43 13.00 -11.35 -9.11
C THR A 43 13.99 -11.97 -10.09
N ASP A 44 13.58 -12.21 -11.33
CA ASP A 44 14.48 -12.62 -12.42
C ASP A 44 14.95 -11.45 -13.30
N GLY A 45 14.60 -10.20 -12.90
CA GLY A 45 15.00 -8.97 -13.56
C GLY A 45 16.16 -8.24 -12.88
N ALA A 46 17.04 -7.62 -13.67
CA ALA A 46 18.07 -6.74 -13.15
C ALA A 46 17.47 -5.46 -12.51
N ALA A 47 18.21 -4.85 -11.57
CA ALA A 47 17.85 -3.55 -11.02
C ALA A 47 17.78 -2.49 -12.12
N ARG A 48 16.75 -1.64 -12.09
CA ARG A 48 16.50 -0.58 -13.08
C ARG A 48 16.67 0.79 -12.43
N THR A 49 17.21 1.71 -13.21
CA THR A 49 17.18 3.15 -12.92
C THR A 49 16.57 3.81 -14.14
N LEU A 50 15.52 4.59 -13.95
CA LEU A 50 14.85 5.32 -15.02
C LEU A 50 14.91 6.82 -14.76
N SER A 51 15.27 7.60 -15.78
CA SER A 51 14.99 9.04 -15.77
C SER A 51 13.48 9.30 -15.91
N TYR A 52 13.04 10.55 -15.70
CA TYR A 52 11.63 10.90 -15.93
C TYR A 52 11.21 10.66 -17.39
N ALA A 53 12.07 10.98 -18.35
CA ALA A 53 11.82 10.74 -19.78
C ALA A 53 11.68 9.22 -20.08
N GLN A 54 12.58 8.41 -19.55
CA GLN A 54 12.51 6.95 -19.70
C GLN A 54 11.28 6.36 -19.02
N ALA A 55 10.96 6.83 -17.81
CA ALA A 55 9.76 6.38 -17.10
C ALA A 55 8.48 6.78 -17.84
N ASP A 56 8.39 8.00 -18.41
CA ASP A 56 7.24 8.44 -19.22
C ASP A 56 7.03 7.58 -20.44
N HIS A 57 8.12 7.27 -21.15
CA HIS A 57 8.09 6.34 -22.28
C HIS A 57 7.58 4.97 -21.89
N THR A 58 8.13 4.37 -20.82
CA THR A 58 7.75 3.03 -20.35
C THR A 58 6.29 2.98 -19.89
N ILE A 59 5.83 4.00 -19.12
CA ILE A 59 4.44 4.13 -18.67
C ILE A 59 3.50 4.22 -19.86
N SER A 60 3.86 4.98 -20.91
CA SER A 60 3.06 5.10 -22.15
C SER A 60 3.01 3.78 -22.90
N ALA A 61 4.12 3.05 -22.99
CA ALA A 61 4.18 1.74 -23.62
C ALA A 61 3.29 0.72 -22.90
N VAL A 62 3.32 0.68 -21.57
CA VAL A 62 2.42 -0.16 -20.76
C VAL A 62 0.95 0.22 -21.01
N ALA A 63 0.63 1.52 -20.99
CA ALA A 63 -0.73 1.99 -21.25
C ALA A 63 -1.23 1.61 -22.66
N ALA A 64 -0.38 1.75 -23.67
CA ALA A 64 -0.68 1.35 -25.03
C ALA A 64 -0.90 -0.17 -25.15
N ARG A 65 -0.07 -0.97 -24.48
CA ARG A 65 -0.21 -2.44 -24.45
C ARG A 65 -1.54 -2.85 -23.84
N LEU A 66 -1.92 -2.30 -22.69
CA LEU A 66 -3.20 -2.59 -22.03
C LEU A 66 -4.40 -2.26 -22.94
N ARG A 67 -4.37 -1.09 -23.59
CA ARG A 67 -5.42 -0.69 -24.54
C ARG A 67 -5.50 -1.57 -25.77
N SER A 68 -4.38 -2.06 -26.28
CA SER A 68 -4.34 -2.92 -27.49
C SER A 68 -5.07 -4.26 -27.31
N PHE A 69 -5.30 -4.67 -26.04
CA PHE A 69 -6.08 -5.87 -25.71
C PHE A 69 -7.59 -5.59 -25.55
N GLY A 70 -8.05 -4.39 -25.91
CA GLY A 70 -9.48 -4.05 -25.92
C GLY A 70 -10.10 -3.86 -24.52
N LEU A 71 -9.29 -3.64 -23.49
CA LEU A 71 -9.80 -3.30 -22.15
C LEU A 71 -10.44 -1.93 -22.19
N PRO A 72 -11.72 -1.83 -21.77
CA PRO A 72 -12.44 -0.55 -21.81
C PRO A 72 -11.92 0.42 -20.74
N PRO A 73 -12.22 1.73 -20.87
CA PRO A 73 -12.07 2.67 -19.77
C PRO A 73 -12.79 2.16 -18.51
N ASP A 74 -12.26 2.50 -17.34
CA ASP A 74 -12.74 2.01 -16.04
C ASP A 74 -12.64 0.50 -15.80
N ALA A 75 -12.02 -0.25 -16.70
CA ALA A 75 -11.70 -1.64 -16.42
C ALA A 75 -10.79 -1.73 -15.18
N VAL A 76 -11.15 -2.59 -14.24
CA VAL A 76 -10.32 -2.86 -13.08
C VAL A 76 -9.20 -3.81 -13.48
N VAL A 77 -7.96 -3.37 -13.28
CA VAL A 77 -6.75 -4.14 -13.53
C VAL A 77 -6.06 -4.40 -12.19
N ALA A 78 -6.08 -5.66 -11.76
CA ALA A 78 -5.37 -6.06 -10.55
C ALA A 78 -3.85 -6.03 -10.79
N MET A 79 -3.08 -5.73 -9.74
CA MET A 79 -1.62 -5.81 -9.81
C MET A 79 -1.06 -6.44 -8.55
N GLN A 80 -0.28 -7.52 -8.74
CA GLN A 80 0.43 -8.23 -7.69
C GLN A 80 1.93 -8.21 -7.99
N LEU A 81 2.60 -7.17 -7.55
CA LEU A 81 4.00 -6.88 -7.87
C LEU A 81 4.80 -6.54 -6.59
N PRO A 82 6.10 -6.90 -6.54
CA PRO A 82 6.99 -6.46 -5.47
C PRO A 82 7.22 -4.95 -5.52
N ASN A 83 7.85 -4.41 -4.48
CA ASN A 83 8.18 -2.97 -4.41
C ASN A 83 9.38 -2.65 -5.32
N THR A 84 9.13 -2.56 -6.61
CA THR A 84 10.10 -2.35 -7.69
C THR A 84 9.60 -1.28 -8.66
N VAL A 85 10.48 -0.81 -9.53
CA VAL A 85 10.17 0.11 -10.64
C VAL A 85 8.98 -0.40 -11.46
N ASP A 86 8.91 -1.71 -11.72
CA ASP A 86 7.80 -2.31 -12.47
C ASP A 86 6.43 -2.03 -11.83
N SER A 87 6.35 -2.03 -10.49
CA SER A 87 5.09 -1.78 -9.79
C SER A 87 4.59 -0.34 -9.97
N ILE A 88 5.50 0.62 -9.98
CA ILE A 88 5.17 2.04 -10.17
C ILE A 88 4.79 2.32 -11.63
N VAL A 89 5.57 1.76 -12.56
CA VAL A 89 5.30 1.86 -14.01
C VAL A 89 3.96 1.21 -14.37
N ALA A 90 3.66 0.02 -13.83
CA ALA A 90 2.38 -0.64 -14.05
C ALA A 90 1.22 0.19 -13.49
N PHE A 91 1.34 0.71 -12.26
CA PHE A 91 0.32 1.53 -11.63
C PHE A 91 -0.01 2.76 -12.48
N LEU A 92 1.00 3.55 -12.84
CA LEU A 92 0.80 4.75 -13.66
C LEU A 92 0.36 4.41 -15.09
N GLY A 93 0.84 3.30 -15.67
CA GLY A 93 0.42 2.80 -16.97
C GLY A 93 -1.08 2.43 -17.02
N ILE A 94 -1.59 1.79 -15.97
CA ILE A 94 -3.02 1.48 -15.82
C ILE A 94 -3.84 2.79 -15.77
N LEU A 95 -3.41 3.76 -14.96
CA LEU A 95 -4.09 5.05 -14.88
C LEU A 95 -4.06 5.81 -16.21
N ARG A 96 -2.91 5.85 -16.88
CA ARG A 96 -2.74 6.49 -18.19
C ARG A 96 -3.56 5.80 -19.28
N ALA A 97 -3.83 4.51 -19.13
CA ALA A 97 -4.74 3.78 -20.00
C ALA A 97 -6.21 4.13 -19.78
N GLY A 98 -6.55 4.93 -18.76
CA GLY A 98 -7.91 5.26 -18.36
C GLY A 98 -8.59 4.15 -17.56
N MET A 99 -7.81 3.25 -16.97
CA MET A 99 -8.28 2.09 -16.20
C MET A 99 -8.09 2.32 -14.69
N ILE A 100 -8.63 1.43 -13.87
CA ILE A 100 -8.57 1.48 -12.42
C ILE A 100 -7.54 0.47 -11.93
N ALA A 101 -6.54 0.92 -11.18
CA ALA A 101 -5.55 0.04 -10.58
C ALA A 101 -6.09 -0.61 -9.30
N ALA A 102 -5.94 -1.93 -9.18
CA ALA A 102 -6.28 -2.67 -7.97
C ALA A 102 -5.03 -3.39 -7.43
N PRO A 103 -4.13 -2.66 -6.73
CA PRO A 103 -2.95 -3.26 -6.16
C PRO A 103 -3.31 -4.18 -4.99
N VAL A 104 -2.75 -5.39 -5.01
CA VAL A 104 -2.99 -6.41 -3.99
C VAL A 104 -1.68 -6.88 -3.33
N PRO A 105 -1.75 -7.34 -2.07
CA PRO A 105 -0.57 -7.80 -1.36
C PRO A 105 0.09 -9.03 -1.99
N LEU A 106 1.42 -9.11 -1.97
CA LEU A 106 2.18 -10.30 -2.40
C LEU A 106 1.90 -11.55 -1.55
N LEU A 107 1.45 -11.38 -0.32
CA LEU A 107 1.08 -12.51 0.55
C LEU A 107 -0.22 -13.22 0.13
N TRP A 108 -1.04 -12.57 -0.68
CA TRP A 108 -2.26 -13.17 -1.16
C TRP A 108 -1.97 -14.34 -2.09
N ARG A 109 -2.82 -15.35 -1.99
CA ARG A 109 -2.80 -16.54 -2.83
C ARG A 109 -4.11 -16.64 -3.60
N ARG A 110 -4.27 -17.69 -4.38
CA ARG A 110 -5.44 -17.87 -5.26
C ARG A 110 -6.77 -17.59 -4.55
N ARG A 111 -6.96 -18.07 -3.32
CA ARG A 111 -8.22 -17.89 -2.58
C ARG A 111 -8.51 -16.42 -2.29
N ASP A 112 -7.51 -15.69 -1.78
CA ASP A 112 -7.66 -14.26 -1.47
C ASP A 112 -7.90 -13.45 -2.76
N MET A 113 -7.15 -13.78 -3.82
CA MET A 113 -7.26 -13.14 -5.13
C MET A 113 -8.63 -13.35 -5.75
N VAL A 114 -9.15 -14.58 -5.73
CA VAL A 114 -10.47 -14.91 -6.30
C VAL A 114 -11.59 -14.16 -5.57
N ASP A 115 -11.57 -14.14 -4.23
CA ASP A 115 -12.58 -13.42 -3.45
C ASP A 115 -12.53 -11.91 -3.73
N ALA A 116 -11.36 -11.29 -3.59
CA ALA A 116 -11.21 -9.85 -3.75
C ALA A 116 -11.48 -9.36 -5.18
N LEU A 117 -10.89 -10.01 -6.17
CA LEU A 117 -11.00 -9.59 -7.58
C LEU A 117 -12.37 -9.89 -8.16
N GLY A 118 -13.04 -10.95 -7.67
CA GLY A 118 -14.44 -11.24 -8.02
C GLY A 118 -15.39 -10.12 -7.61
N ARG A 119 -15.19 -9.54 -6.42
CA ARG A 119 -16.03 -8.44 -5.89
C ARG A 119 -15.95 -7.17 -6.73
N VAL A 120 -14.81 -6.89 -7.35
CA VAL A 120 -14.60 -5.70 -8.16
C VAL A 120 -14.70 -5.94 -9.65
N GLY A 121 -14.98 -7.18 -10.07
CA GLY A 121 -15.14 -7.55 -11.48
C GLY A 121 -13.89 -7.28 -12.30
N ALA A 122 -12.70 -7.56 -11.75
CA ALA A 122 -11.42 -7.35 -12.42
C ALA A 122 -11.38 -8.00 -13.80
N LYS A 123 -10.80 -7.29 -14.79
CA LYS A 123 -10.72 -7.73 -16.19
C LYS A 123 -9.36 -8.25 -16.57
N ALA A 124 -8.31 -7.83 -15.88
CA ALA A 124 -6.95 -8.24 -16.11
C ALA A 124 -6.15 -8.30 -14.81
N ILE A 125 -5.02 -9.00 -14.87
CA ILE A 125 -4.02 -9.08 -13.78
C ILE A 125 -2.67 -8.69 -14.36
N VAL A 126 -1.94 -7.81 -13.68
CA VAL A 126 -0.52 -7.54 -13.90
C VAL A 126 0.27 -8.20 -12.77
N THR A 127 1.26 -9.02 -13.12
CA THR A 127 2.03 -9.81 -12.16
C THR A 127 3.53 -9.80 -12.49
N CYS A 128 4.33 -10.56 -11.77
CA CYS A 128 5.72 -10.89 -12.11
C CYS A 128 5.89 -12.40 -12.17
N ALA A 129 6.94 -12.87 -12.85
CA ALA A 129 7.23 -14.29 -12.92
C ALA A 129 7.36 -14.87 -11.50
N ARG A 130 8.22 -14.25 -10.67
CA ARG A 130 8.40 -14.61 -9.25
C ARG A 130 8.70 -13.40 -8.36
N ALA A 131 8.41 -13.54 -7.06
CA ALA A 131 8.92 -12.67 -6.01
C ALA A 131 9.40 -13.55 -4.84
N GLY A 132 10.70 -13.51 -4.55
CA GLY A 132 11.34 -14.49 -3.68
C GLY A 132 11.24 -15.91 -4.27
N SER A 133 10.78 -16.85 -3.46
CA SER A 133 10.54 -18.24 -3.88
C SER A 133 9.14 -18.49 -4.47
N VAL A 134 8.30 -17.46 -4.60
CA VAL A 134 6.90 -17.61 -4.98
C VAL A 134 6.71 -17.28 -6.46
N ALA A 135 6.15 -18.22 -7.24
CA ALA A 135 5.78 -18.06 -8.64
C ALA A 135 4.45 -17.30 -8.76
N HIS A 136 4.51 -15.97 -8.78
CA HIS A 136 3.31 -15.11 -8.84
C HIS A 136 2.56 -15.24 -10.16
N ALA A 137 3.26 -15.50 -11.25
CA ALA A 137 2.67 -15.78 -12.56
C ALA A 137 1.69 -16.97 -12.50
N GLU A 138 2.06 -18.06 -11.83
CA GLU A 138 1.19 -19.23 -11.66
C GLU A 138 -0.04 -18.90 -10.78
N ILE A 139 0.14 -18.11 -9.72
CA ILE A 139 -0.98 -17.64 -8.90
C ILE A 139 -1.96 -16.84 -9.76
N ALA A 140 -1.47 -15.94 -10.61
CA ALA A 140 -2.30 -15.14 -11.51
C ALA A 140 -3.07 -16.03 -12.51
N MET A 141 -2.42 -17.04 -13.10
CA MET A 141 -3.05 -18.00 -14.01
C MET A 141 -4.16 -18.80 -13.32
N HIS A 142 -3.88 -19.37 -12.14
CA HIS A 142 -4.88 -20.11 -11.37
C HIS A 142 -6.03 -19.21 -10.91
N THR A 143 -5.77 -17.94 -10.63
CA THR A 143 -6.79 -16.95 -10.29
C THR A 143 -7.68 -16.65 -11.50
N ALA A 144 -7.09 -16.39 -12.66
CA ALA A 144 -7.82 -16.12 -13.90
C ALA A 144 -8.67 -17.32 -14.33
N ALA A 145 -8.15 -18.54 -14.19
CA ALA A 145 -8.91 -19.76 -14.48
C ALA A 145 -10.17 -19.91 -13.58
N ALA A 146 -10.15 -19.36 -12.37
CA ALA A 146 -11.28 -19.37 -11.44
C ALA A 146 -12.22 -18.15 -11.59
N LEU A 147 -11.81 -17.09 -12.30
CA LEU A 147 -12.53 -15.84 -12.45
C LEU A 147 -12.84 -15.53 -13.92
N PHE A 148 -14.03 -15.88 -14.36
CA PHE A 148 -14.47 -15.66 -15.76
C PHE A 148 -14.29 -14.21 -16.28
N PRO A 149 -14.46 -13.14 -15.49
CA PRO A 149 -14.22 -11.77 -15.96
C PRO A 149 -12.77 -11.43 -16.31
N VAL A 150 -11.80 -12.15 -15.72
CA VAL A 150 -10.37 -11.95 -15.99
C VAL A 150 -10.03 -12.61 -17.32
N ARG A 151 -9.70 -11.80 -18.34
CA ARG A 151 -9.44 -12.26 -19.70
C ARG A 151 -7.96 -12.19 -20.10
N HIS A 152 -7.20 -11.35 -19.43
CA HIS A 152 -5.82 -11.08 -19.78
C HIS A 152 -4.94 -11.09 -18.53
N ILE A 153 -3.76 -11.68 -18.68
CA ILE A 153 -2.70 -11.63 -17.70
C ILE A 153 -1.49 -11.02 -18.37
N PHE A 154 -0.95 -9.99 -17.74
CA PHE A 154 0.28 -9.32 -18.14
C PHE A 154 1.35 -9.57 -17.09
N GLY A 155 2.62 -9.62 -17.49
CA GLY A 155 3.67 -9.93 -16.55
C GLY A 155 5.02 -9.30 -16.87
N PHE A 156 5.82 -9.14 -15.83
CA PHE A 156 7.24 -8.81 -15.91
C PHE A 156 8.07 -10.03 -15.54
N GLY A 157 9.20 -10.21 -16.22
CA GLY A 157 10.13 -11.31 -15.97
C GLY A 157 10.39 -12.16 -17.22
N ARG A 158 11.52 -12.88 -17.20
CA ARG A 158 12.00 -13.64 -18.35
C ARG A 158 11.24 -14.96 -18.56
N ASP A 159 10.94 -15.62 -17.46
CA ASP A 159 10.36 -16.97 -17.47
C ASP A 159 8.85 -16.92 -17.18
N LEU A 160 8.13 -16.12 -17.99
CA LEU A 160 6.67 -16.05 -17.88
C LEU A 160 6.06 -17.30 -18.56
N PRO A 161 5.09 -17.97 -17.89
CA PRO A 161 4.33 -19.07 -18.50
C PRO A 161 3.57 -18.64 -19.75
N ASP A 162 3.31 -19.60 -20.63
CA ASP A 162 2.47 -19.41 -21.81
C ASP A 162 1.10 -18.84 -21.45
N GLY A 163 0.61 -17.88 -22.23
CA GLY A 163 -0.66 -17.19 -21.99
C GLY A 163 -0.54 -15.90 -21.16
N ILE A 164 0.65 -15.58 -20.67
CA ILE A 164 0.94 -14.29 -20.05
C ILE A 164 1.62 -13.36 -21.06
N VAL A 165 1.08 -12.16 -21.21
CA VAL A 165 1.63 -11.15 -22.12
C VAL A 165 2.77 -10.42 -21.42
N SER A 166 3.98 -10.47 -21.97
CA SER A 166 5.12 -9.75 -21.43
C SER A 166 4.94 -8.23 -21.54
N LEU A 167 5.35 -7.54 -20.48
CA LEU A 167 5.46 -6.08 -20.41
C LEU A 167 6.93 -5.60 -20.40
N ASP A 168 7.90 -6.52 -20.45
CA ASP A 168 9.33 -6.13 -20.44
C ASP A 168 9.74 -5.33 -21.68
N ASP A 169 9.07 -5.55 -22.80
CA ASP A 169 9.29 -4.78 -24.02
C ASP A 169 9.02 -3.27 -23.85
N ALA A 170 8.21 -2.90 -22.87
CA ALA A 170 7.94 -1.50 -22.55
C ALA A 170 9.20 -0.73 -22.10
N PHE A 171 10.24 -1.43 -21.64
CA PHE A 171 11.51 -0.84 -21.23
C PHE A 171 12.53 -0.73 -22.38
N ALA A 172 12.18 -1.23 -23.58
CA ALA A 172 13.05 -1.11 -24.74
C ALA A 172 13.18 0.35 -25.19
N PRO A 173 14.37 0.81 -25.61
CA PRO A 173 14.53 2.14 -26.16
C PRO A 173 13.72 2.31 -27.45
N GLY A 174 12.90 3.33 -27.52
CA GLY A 174 12.20 3.77 -28.75
C GLY A 174 10.87 3.06 -29.02
N GLY A 175 9.87 3.82 -29.47
CA GLY A 175 8.73 3.26 -30.21
C GLY A 175 7.33 3.43 -29.67
N ALA A 176 7.09 4.00 -28.49
CA ALA A 176 5.73 4.36 -28.14
C ALA A 176 5.39 5.77 -28.63
N ASP A 177 4.24 5.95 -29.25
CA ASP A 177 3.67 7.26 -29.52
C ASP A 177 3.25 7.90 -28.17
N LEU A 178 4.09 8.82 -27.69
CA LEU A 178 3.90 9.50 -26.41
C LEU A 178 2.76 10.53 -26.45
N SER A 179 2.16 10.74 -27.61
CA SER A 179 1.07 11.73 -27.83
C SER A 179 -0.30 11.24 -27.44
N ALA A 180 -0.42 10.04 -26.82
CA ALA A 180 -1.72 9.52 -26.42
C ALA A 180 -2.44 10.50 -25.50
N ALA A 181 -3.45 11.18 -26.04
CA ALA A 181 -4.32 12.10 -25.33
C ALA A 181 -4.92 11.44 -24.08
N SER A 182 -5.17 12.24 -23.05
CA SER A 182 -5.90 11.76 -21.87
C SER A 182 -7.22 11.10 -22.32
N VAL A 183 -7.45 9.88 -21.86
CA VAL A 183 -8.69 9.14 -22.17
C VAL A 183 -9.90 9.81 -21.50
N ARG A 184 -9.67 10.73 -20.56
CA ARG A 184 -10.70 11.43 -19.77
C ARG A 184 -10.49 12.93 -19.80
N PRO A 185 -11.14 13.65 -20.72
CA PRO A 185 -11.00 15.10 -20.80
C PRO A 185 -11.69 15.81 -19.64
N ASP A 186 -12.79 15.25 -19.10
CA ASP A 186 -13.64 15.93 -18.12
C ASP A 186 -13.55 15.27 -16.74
N ALA A 187 -13.38 16.10 -15.68
CA ALA A 187 -13.37 15.70 -14.27
C ALA A 187 -12.48 14.50 -13.96
N ALA A 188 -11.35 14.35 -14.66
CA ALA A 188 -10.45 13.18 -14.56
C ALA A 188 -9.99 12.89 -13.13
N ALA A 189 -9.77 13.91 -12.31
CA ALA A 189 -9.35 13.74 -10.92
C ALA A 189 -10.43 13.15 -9.99
N ALA A 190 -11.71 13.23 -10.37
CA ALA A 190 -12.82 12.69 -9.60
C ALA A 190 -13.14 11.23 -9.94
N HIS A 191 -12.56 10.67 -11.00
CA HIS A 191 -12.70 9.26 -11.34
C HIS A 191 -11.92 8.38 -10.38
N VAL A 192 -12.39 7.14 -10.16
CA VAL A 192 -11.69 6.16 -9.37
C VAL A 192 -10.32 5.85 -10.01
N ALA A 193 -9.25 6.08 -9.25
CA ALA A 193 -7.88 5.80 -9.65
C ALA A 193 -7.42 4.43 -9.16
N ALA A 194 -7.72 4.11 -7.89
CA ALA A 194 -7.28 2.87 -7.29
C ALA A 194 -8.35 2.24 -6.41
N ILE A 195 -8.30 0.91 -6.32
CA ILE A 195 -9.06 0.11 -5.36
C ILE A 195 -8.07 -0.65 -4.50
N THR A 196 -8.10 -0.40 -3.19
CA THR A 196 -7.38 -1.19 -2.20
C THR A 196 -8.37 -2.04 -1.41
N PHE A 197 -7.90 -3.02 -0.65
CA PHE A 197 -8.80 -3.96 0.00
C PHE A 197 -8.60 -3.94 1.52
N GLY A 198 -9.60 -3.43 2.22
CA GLY A 198 -9.75 -3.61 3.65
C GLY A 198 -10.20 -5.04 3.99
N VAL A 199 -10.09 -5.41 5.24
CA VAL A 199 -10.67 -6.65 5.76
C VAL A 199 -11.63 -6.29 6.89
N ASP A 200 -12.88 -6.65 6.71
CA ASP A 200 -13.95 -6.49 7.69
C ASP A 200 -14.68 -7.83 7.92
N ALA A 201 -15.79 -7.80 8.63
CA ALA A 201 -16.61 -8.99 8.92
C ALA A 201 -17.11 -9.73 7.66
N ARG A 202 -17.10 -9.12 6.49
CA ARG A 202 -17.57 -9.68 5.21
C ARG A 202 -16.46 -10.22 4.31
N GLY A 203 -15.20 -10.00 4.66
CA GLY A 203 -14.02 -10.42 3.87
C GLY A 203 -13.21 -9.27 3.33
N ALA A 204 -12.57 -9.49 2.18
CA ALA A 204 -11.84 -8.46 1.47
C ALA A 204 -12.80 -7.42 0.90
N THR A 205 -12.81 -6.24 1.49
CA THR A 205 -13.74 -5.16 1.18
C THR A 205 -13.07 -4.12 0.29
N PRO A 206 -13.58 -3.87 -0.92
CA PRO A 206 -12.99 -2.90 -1.83
C PRO A 206 -13.20 -1.47 -1.32
N MET A 207 -12.13 -0.70 -1.29
CA MET A 207 -12.06 0.70 -0.93
C MET A 207 -11.57 1.49 -2.15
N ALA A 208 -12.51 2.05 -2.90
CA ALA A 208 -12.19 2.81 -4.09
C ALA A 208 -11.82 4.25 -3.74
N ARG A 209 -10.78 4.76 -4.39
CA ARG A 209 -10.33 6.15 -4.23
C ARG A 209 -10.12 6.82 -5.57
N ASN A 210 -10.53 8.06 -5.64
CA ASN A 210 -10.20 8.94 -6.76
C ASN A 210 -8.79 9.56 -6.56
N HIS A 211 -8.32 10.29 -7.55
CA HIS A 211 -7.00 10.95 -7.50
C HIS A 211 -6.89 11.95 -6.35
N ILE A 212 -7.96 12.69 -6.04
CA ILE A 212 -7.97 13.73 -5.01
C ILE A 212 -7.83 13.11 -3.61
N GLU A 213 -8.51 12.00 -3.36
CA GLU A 213 -8.42 11.27 -2.08
C GLU A 213 -7.01 10.71 -1.86
N LEU A 214 -6.36 10.19 -2.92
CA LEU A 214 -4.97 9.72 -2.86
C LEU A 214 -3.99 10.87 -2.61
N ILE A 215 -4.12 11.97 -3.36
CA ILE A 215 -3.29 13.18 -3.18
C ILE A 215 -3.44 13.73 -1.77
N SER A 216 -4.66 13.75 -1.22
CA SER A 216 -4.90 14.23 0.14
C SER A 216 -4.19 13.39 1.20
N GLY A 217 -4.13 12.06 1.02
CA GLY A 217 -3.34 11.18 1.88
C GLY A 217 -1.85 11.50 1.85
N GLY A 218 -1.30 11.71 0.64
CA GLY A 218 0.11 12.07 0.48
C GLY A 218 0.47 13.46 1.00
N LEU A 219 -0.42 14.43 0.82
CA LEU A 219 -0.24 15.78 1.35
C LEU A 219 -0.10 15.81 2.86
N ALA A 220 -0.79 14.92 3.59
CA ALA A 220 -0.61 14.79 5.03
C ALA A 220 0.84 14.53 5.41
N ILE A 221 1.54 13.68 4.64
CA ILE A 221 2.94 13.32 4.90
C ILE A 221 3.90 14.41 4.43
N VAL A 222 3.67 14.95 3.23
CA VAL A 222 4.56 15.97 2.64
C VAL A 222 4.58 17.24 3.49
N LEU A 223 3.42 17.67 3.96
CA LEU A 223 3.31 18.90 4.77
C LEU A 223 3.83 18.68 6.20
N GLU A 224 3.47 17.57 6.84
CA GLU A 224 3.94 17.24 8.20
C GLU A 224 5.46 17.00 8.23
N GLY A 225 5.99 16.33 7.21
CA GLY A 225 7.42 16.07 7.03
C GLY A 225 8.23 17.27 6.53
N GLY A 226 7.57 18.30 6.01
CA GLY A 226 8.26 19.41 5.33
C GLY A 226 9.07 18.92 4.13
N ILE A 227 8.57 17.90 3.40
CA ILE A 227 9.30 17.30 2.27
C ILE A 227 9.46 18.32 1.17
N ALA A 228 10.72 18.61 0.81
CA ALA A 228 11.08 19.59 -0.18
C ALA A 228 10.78 19.11 -1.61
N ALA A 229 10.78 20.05 -2.56
CA ALA A 229 10.82 19.72 -3.98
C ALA A 229 12.12 18.96 -4.30
N ASP A 230 12.03 18.06 -5.28
CA ASP A 230 13.15 17.26 -5.80
C ASP A 230 13.83 16.34 -4.75
N ALA A 231 13.12 16.02 -3.64
CA ALA A 231 13.62 15.18 -2.55
C ALA A 231 13.99 13.76 -3.02
N ARG A 232 15.04 13.20 -2.44
CA ARG A 232 15.43 11.79 -2.63
C ARG A 232 14.78 10.94 -1.55
N LEU A 233 13.90 10.06 -1.99
CA LEU A 233 13.10 9.22 -1.11
C LEU A 233 13.53 7.76 -1.18
N LEU A 234 13.60 7.07 -0.04
CA LEU A 234 13.77 5.61 0.04
C LEU A 234 12.55 5.01 0.70
N SER A 235 11.90 4.05 0.05
CA SER A 235 10.73 3.38 0.61
C SER A 235 10.85 1.86 0.60
N THR A 236 10.59 1.24 1.74
CA THR A 236 10.41 -0.21 1.89
C THR A 236 8.94 -0.63 1.91
N VAL A 237 8.02 0.32 1.78
CA VAL A 237 6.57 0.08 1.87
C VAL A 237 5.98 -0.06 0.47
N PRO A 238 5.48 -1.27 0.09
CA PRO A 238 4.93 -1.49 -1.23
C PRO A 238 3.57 -0.80 -1.41
N VAL A 239 3.22 -0.47 -2.65
CA VAL A 239 1.99 0.23 -3.05
C VAL A 239 0.71 -0.61 -2.97
N GLY A 240 0.75 -1.79 -2.39
CA GLY A 240 -0.37 -2.74 -2.27
C GLY A 240 -1.46 -2.38 -1.24
N SER A 241 -1.50 -1.14 -0.74
CA SER A 241 -2.47 -0.63 0.24
C SER A 241 -2.58 0.88 0.15
N PHE A 242 -3.63 1.48 0.73
CA PHE A 242 -3.73 2.94 0.80
C PHE A 242 -2.53 3.58 1.49
N ALA A 243 -2.09 3.03 2.63
CA ALA A 243 -0.89 3.53 3.29
C ALA A 243 0.35 3.45 2.39
N GLY A 244 0.51 2.37 1.61
CA GLY A 244 1.60 2.25 0.64
C GLY A 244 1.53 3.31 -0.46
N LEU A 245 0.36 3.55 -1.02
CA LEU A 245 0.16 4.61 -2.02
C LEU A 245 0.46 5.99 -1.42
N ALA A 246 -0.10 6.29 -0.24
CA ALA A 246 0.06 7.59 0.42
C ALA A 246 1.49 7.88 0.88
N LEU A 247 2.27 6.86 1.30
CA LEU A 247 3.60 7.04 1.88
C LEU A 247 4.75 6.81 0.89
N THR A 248 4.54 6.03 -0.16
CA THR A 248 5.57 5.73 -1.17
C THR A 248 5.35 6.53 -2.44
N LEU A 249 4.18 6.39 -3.05
CA LEU A 249 3.91 6.97 -4.37
C LEU A 249 3.64 8.48 -4.30
N MET A 250 2.79 8.92 -3.34
CA MET A 250 2.37 10.31 -3.30
C MET A 250 3.47 11.30 -2.93
N PRO A 251 4.35 11.06 -1.93
CA PRO A 251 5.44 12.00 -1.63
C PRO A 251 6.38 12.19 -2.82
N TRP A 252 6.66 11.14 -3.59
CA TRP A 252 7.44 11.23 -4.82
C TRP A 252 6.75 12.08 -5.89
N LEU A 253 5.47 11.80 -6.19
CA LEU A 253 4.72 12.56 -7.20
C LEU A 253 4.54 14.04 -6.81
N LEU A 254 4.41 14.33 -5.51
CA LEU A 254 4.21 15.70 -5.01
C LEU A 254 5.52 16.49 -4.94
N SER A 255 6.63 15.84 -4.60
CA SER A 255 7.95 16.48 -4.57
C SER A 255 8.56 16.62 -5.97
N GLY A 256 8.29 15.69 -6.87
CA GLY A 256 8.94 15.59 -8.17
C GLY A 256 10.40 15.15 -8.10
N GLY A 257 10.78 14.48 -7.00
CA GLY A 257 12.14 14.02 -6.74
C GLY A 257 12.43 12.61 -7.26
N THR A 258 13.35 11.91 -6.61
CA THR A 258 13.74 10.53 -6.96
C THR A 258 13.20 9.54 -5.97
N LEU A 259 12.50 8.50 -6.42
CA LEU A 259 12.00 7.40 -5.59
C LEU A 259 12.90 6.18 -5.71
N HIS A 260 13.60 5.86 -4.64
CA HIS A 260 14.31 4.60 -4.48
C HIS A 260 13.42 3.59 -3.78
N LEU A 261 13.33 2.39 -4.34
CA LEU A 261 12.51 1.31 -3.84
C LEU A 261 13.41 0.24 -3.22
N HIS A 262 12.98 -0.32 -2.09
CA HIS A 262 13.65 -1.47 -1.47
C HIS A 262 12.63 -2.57 -1.21
N HIS A 263 12.97 -3.81 -1.59
CA HIS A 263 12.14 -4.99 -1.38
C HIS A 263 13.00 -6.20 -1.07
N GLY A 264 12.44 -7.14 -0.29
CA GLY A 264 13.21 -8.24 0.23
C GLY A 264 14.27 -7.70 1.20
N PHE A 265 13.79 -7.15 2.35
CA PHE A 265 14.68 -6.46 3.30
C PHE A 265 15.86 -7.35 3.71
N GLU A 266 17.03 -6.87 3.37
CA GLU A 266 18.31 -7.46 3.71
C GLU A 266 19.20 -6.35 4.28
N PRO A 267 19.64 -6.45 5.58
CA PRO A 267 20.29 -5.33 6.28
C PRO A 267 21.53 -4.77 5.59
N LEU A 268 22.38 -5.62 5.02
CA LEU A 268 23.62 -5.18 4.36
C LEU A 268 23.31 -4.41 3.07
N THR A 269 22.41 -4.94 2.24
CA THR A 269 21.99 -4.28 1.01
C THR A 269 21.24 -2.98 1.30
N PHE A 270 20.39 -2.97 2.33
CA PHE A 270 19.69 -1.76 2.74
C PHE A 270 20.69 -0.69 3.21
N GLY A 271 21.65 -1.06 4.05
CA GLY A 271 22.71 -0.16 4.51
C GLY A 271 23.53 0.41 3.34
N ALA A 272 23.97 -0.45 2.42
CA ALA A 272 24.68 -0.01 1.22
C ALA A 272 23.88 0.94 0.33
N GLN A 273 22.58 0.67 0.13
CA GLN A 273 21.70 1.56 -0.63
C GLN A 273 21.53 2.90 0.05
N ARG A 274 21.35 2.92 1.38
CA ARG A 274 21.27 4.14 2.18
C ARG A 274 22.55 4.96 2.09
N ASP A 275 23.73 4.32 2.22
CA ASP A 275 25.02 5.00 2.24
C ASP A 275 25.44 5.53 0.86
N ALA A 276 24.90 4.95 -0.21
CA ALA A 276 25.15 5.40 -1.58
C ALA A 276 24.41 6.69 -1.95
N THR A 277 23.44 7.12 -1.15
CA THR A 277 22.57 8.28 -1.47
C THR A 277 22.18 9.01 -0.19
N ASP A 278 22.33 10.33 -0.17
CA ASP A 278 21.84 11.17 0.93
C ASP A 278 20.32 11.31 0.83
N PHE A 279 19.57 10.40 1.45
CA PHE A 279 18.11 10.45 1.45
C PHE A 279 17.57 11.54 2.38
N GLU A 280 16.70 12.40 1.85
CA GLU A 280 15.95 13.36 2.65
C GLU A 280 14.75 12.71 3.36
N VAL A 281 14.22 11.60 2.81
CA VAL A 281 13.08 10.88 3.38
C VAL A 281 13.29 9.37 3.32
N MET A 282 13.05 8.70 4.43
CA MET A 282 13.02 7.23 4.49
C MET A 282 11.67 6.75 5.03
N THR A 283 10.99 5.88 4.28
CA THR A 283 9.69 5.31 4.68
C THR A 283 9.85 3.85 5.08
N LEU A 284 9.61 3.55 6.36
CA LEU A 284 9.84 2.23 6.97
C LEU A 284 8.64 1.76 7.79
N PRO A 285 8.42 0.44 7.91
CA PRO A 285 7.52 -0.08 8.94
C PRO A 285 8.04 0.26 10.33
N ALA A 286 7.21 0.89 11.17
CA ALA A 286 7.61 1.29 12.52
C ALA A 286 8.06 0.11 13.40
N ALA A 287 7.52 -1.08 13.17
CA ALA A 287 7.91 -2.29 13.87
C ALA A 287 9.38 -2.73 13.61
N ALA A 288 9.99 -2.28 12.51
CA ALA A 288 11.39 -2.58 12.19
C ALA A 288 12.38 -1.65 12.90
N LEU A 289 11.95 -0.45 13.30
CA LEU A 289 12.82 0.59 13.84
C LEU A 289 13.61 0.17 15.08
N PRO A 290 13.05 -0.60 16.07
CA PRO A 290 13.80 -1.06 17.24
C PRO A 290 14.99 -1.96 16.91
N ALA A 291 14.94 -2.67 15.78
CA ALA A 291 16.05 -3.50 15.32
C ALA A 291 17.02 -2.70 14.43
N MET A 292 16.53 -1.73 13.67
CA MET A 292 17.32 -0.94 12.74
C MET A 292 18.14 0.16 13.42
N ALA A 293 17.60 0.78 14.48
CA ALA A 293 18.28 1.86 15.20
C ALA A 293 19.65 1.43 15.78
N PRO A 294 19.75 0.35 16.59
CA PRO A 294 21.03 -0.08 17.13
C PRO A 294 21.99 -0.62 16.05
N ALA A 295 21.47 -1.06 14.91
CA ALA A 295 22.26 -1.48 13.76
C ALA A 295 22.79 -0.28 12.91
N GLY A 296 22.48 0.96 13.30
CA GLY A 296 22.88 2.16 12.57
C GLY A 296 22.25 2.28 11.19
N LEU A 297 21.09 1.65 10.95
CA LEU A 297 20.44 1.60 9.64
C LEU A 297 19.42 2.74 9.42
N LEU A 298 19.13 3.55 10.42
CA LEU A 298 18.29 4.74 10.27
C LEU A 298 19.13 5.90 9.72
N GLY A 299 18.53 6.74 8.89
CA GLY A 299 19.21 7.77 8.12
C GLY A 299 20.04 8.78 8.94
N GLY A 300 20.79 9.65 8.25
CA GLY A 300 21.60 10.71 8.85
C GLY A 300 20.76 11.85 9.46
N GLU A 301 21.45 12.86 10.06
CA GLU A 301 20.86 13.97 10.80
C GLU A 301 19.82 14.81 10.02
N ALA A 302 19.95 14.87 8.69
CA ALA A 302 19.04 15.62 7.83
C ALA A 302 17.85 14.80 7.30
N CYS A 303 17.78 13.49 7.60
CA CYS A 303 16.75 12.62 7.06
C CYS A 303 15.45 12.67 7.87
N THR A 304 14.33 12.79 7.19
CA THR A 304 12.99 12.61 7.78
C THR A 304 12.58 11.13 7.69
N LEU A 305 12.37 10.50 8.83
CA LEU A 305 11.92 9.13 8.94
C LEU A 305 10.40 9.06 9.02
N VAL A 306 9.76 8.46 8.04
CA VAL A 306 8.32 8.18 8.02
C VAL A 306 8.08 6.77 8.54
N ALA A 307 7.57 6.66 9.76
CA ALA A 307 7.36 5.43 10.50
C ALA A 307 5.91 4.95 10.38
N LEU A 308 5.65 3.90 9.60
CA LEU A 308 4.31 3.36 9.38
C LEU A 308 3.87 2.40 10.49
N TRP A 309 2.87 2.80 11.27
CA TRP A 309 2.19 2.00 12.27
C TRP A 309 0.93 1.34 11.68
N ARG A 310 1.05 0.11 11.21
CA ARG A 310 -0.11 -0.69 10.75
C ARG A 310 -0.90 -1.33 11.90
N ALA A 311 -0.31 -1.34 13.10
CA ALA A 311 -0.93 -1.69 14.37
C ALA A 311 -0.87 -0.47 15.30
N PRO A 312 -1.74 0.54 15.09
CA PRO A 312 -1.68 1.82 15.81
C PRO A 312 -1.91 1.69 17.32
N GLU A 313 -2.55 0.62 17.79
CA GLU A 313 -2.71 0.30 19.20
C GLU A 313 -1.38 0.05 19.94
N ARG A 314 -0.29 -0.23 19.18
CA ARG A 314 1.05 -0.45 19.72
C ARG A 314 1.93 0.79 19.72
N MET A 315 1.50 1.85 19.05
CA MET A 315 2.29 3.06 18.87
C MET A 315 2.68 3.68 20.22
N MET A 316 1.74 3.82 21.15
CA MET A 316 1.95 4.47 22.43
C MET A 316 2.90 3.71 23.38
N THR A 317 3.23 2.46 23.10
CA THR A 317 4.18 1.65 23.87
C THR A 317 5.60 1.65 23.27
N ALA A 318 5.81 2.37 22.16
CA ALA A 318 7.11 2.46 21.53
C ALA A 318 8.09 3.27 22.36
N ALA A 319 9.31 2.76 22.51
CA ALA A 319 10.38 3.52 23.16
C ALA A 319 10.79 4.73 22.31
N PRO A 320 11.25 5.82 22.93
CA PRO A 320 11.91 6.90 22.20
C PRO A 320 13.18 6.37 21.52
N TYR A 321 13.56 6.99 20.40
CA TYR A 321 14.81 6.71 19.70
C TYR A 321 15.79 7.85 19.99
N GLU A 322 16.98 7.51 20.46
CA GLU A 322 18.06 8.48 20.62
C GLU A 322 18.77 8.67 19.25
N ASN A 323 19.18 9.90 18.96
CA ASN A 323 19.94 10.27 17.77
C ASN A 323 19.26 9.89 16.43
N VAL A 324 17.94 9.85 16.40
CA VAL A 324 17.17 9.61 15.19
C VAL A 324 16.74 10.97 14.61
N PRO A 325 16.79 11.13 13.28
CA PRO A 325 16.31 12.33 12.60
C PRO A 325 14.83 12.61 12.91
N THR A 326 14.29 13.64 12.31
CA THR A 326 12.86 13.94 12.41
C THR A 326 12.01 12.69 12.11
N VAL A 327 11.16 12.28 13.04
CA VAL A 327 10.26 11.13 12.88
C VAL A 327 8.84 11.62 12.68
N ILE A 328 8.21 11.14 11.63
CA ILE A 328 6.78 11.26 11.38
C ILE A 328 6.14 9.92 11.65
N ASP A 329 5.40 9.81 12.75
CA ASP A 329 4.59 8.62 13.03
C ASP A 329 3.32 8.65 12.20
N VAL A 330 3.07 7.60 11.44
CA VAL A 330 1.89 7.47 10.60
C VAL A 330 1.07 6.28 11.05
N SER A 331 -0.04 6.54 11.73
CA SER A 331 -1.02 5.52 12.11
C SER A 331 -1.95 5.20 10.94
N SER A 332 -2.03 3.92 10.57
CA SER A 332 -2.93 3.44 9.52
C SER A 332 -4.12 2.71 10.13
N PHE A 333 -5.32 3.14 9.76
CA PHE A 333 -6.59 2.54 10.20
C PHE A 333 -7.17 1.65 9.08
N GLY A 334 -6.46 0.59 8.77
CA GLY A 334 -6.75 -0.25 7.61
C GLY A 334 -6.65 0.52 6.32
N GLU A 335 -7.69 0.38 5.50
CA GLU A 335 -7.80 1.12 4.26
C GLU A 335 -8.67 2.39 4.39
N THR A 336 -9.14 2.74 5.60
CA THR A 336 -10.03 3.91 5.79
C THR A 336 -9.27 5.23 5.73
N GLY A 337 -8.12 5.32 6.39
CA GLY A 337 -7.34 6.55 6.43
C GLY A 337 -6.05 6.42 7.23
N ILE A 338 -5.27 7.48 7.22
CA ILE A 338 -4.02 7.60 7.98
C ILE A 338 -4.02 8.90 8.80
N VAL A 339 -3.33 8.87 9.92
CA VAL A 339 -3.01 10.08 10.72
C VAL A 339 -1.51 10.17 10.85
N ALA A 340 -0.95 11.29 10.41
CA ALA A 340 0.47 11.60 10.51
C ALA A 340 0.70 12.63 11.61
N ALA A 341 1.73 12.42 12.41
CA ALA A 341 2.14 13.37 13.45
C ALA A 341 3.67 13.36 13.59
N ARG A 342 4.26 14.54 13.62
CA ARG A 342 5.69 14.71 13.88
C ARG A 342 5.96 14.44 15.35
N ARG A 343 6.88 13.51 15.63
CA ARG A 343 7.34 13.22 16.98
C ARG A 343 8.17 14.39 17.52
N GLY A 344 8.03 14.69 18.81
CA GLY A 344 8.95 15.61 19.48
C GLY A 344 10.39 15.08 19.46
N ALA A 345 11.38 15.95 19.49
CA ALA A 345 12.79 15.55 19.50
C ALA A 345 13.06 14.57 20.65
N ASN A 346 13.57 13.39 20.31
CA ASN A 346 13.87 12.29 21.25
C ASN A 346 12.69 11.87 22.15
N GLY A 347 11.44 12.21 21.75
CA GLY A 347 10.23 11.89 22.48
C GLY A 347 9.57 10.57 22.04
N PRO A 348 8.59 10.08 22.84
CA PRO A 348 7.71 9.01 22.39
C PRO A 348 6.77 9.48 21.27
N PRO A 349 6.11 8.56 20.55
CA PRO A 349 5.04 8.91 19.63
C PRO A 349 3.95 9.72 20.32
N LEU A 350 3.35 10.67 19.60
CA LEU A 350 2.25 11.47 20.11
C LEU A 350 0.92 10.71 19.96
N ALA A 351 0.05 10.86 20.95
CA ALA A 351 -1.33 10.41 20.83
C ALA A 351 -2.05 11.19 19.71
N ILE A 352 -3.04 10.57 19.10
CA ILE A 352 -3.78 11.16 17.99
C ILE A 352 -4.61 12.35 18.51
N PRO A 353 -4.51 13.55 17.92
CA PRO A 353 -5.36 14.67 18.28
C PRO A 353 -6.84 14.30 18.09
N HIS A 354 -7.72 14.74 18.99
CA HIS A 354 -9.16 14.69 18.83
C HIS A 354 -9.65 15.97 18.15
N GLY A 355 -10.43 15.85 17.08
CA GLY A 355 -10.93 16.96 16.30
C GLY A 355 -10.20 17.15 14.98
N VAL A 356 -10.16 18.39 14.51
CA VAL A 356 -9.58 18.76 13.21
C VAL A 356 -8.05 18.72 13.28
N ILE A 357 -7.46 17.90 12.41
CA ILE A 357 -6.00 17.88 12.19
C ILE A 357 -5.71 18.67 10.92
N SER A 358 -5.01 19.77 11.12
CA SER A 358 -4.64 20.68 10.02
C SER A 358 -3.14 20.89 10.02
N VAL A 359 -2.58 20.96 8.82
CA VAL A 359 -1.16 21.27 8.62
C VAL A 359 -1.00 22.68 8.04
N PRO A 360 0.02 23.44 8.47
CA PRO A 360 0.29 24.76 7.92
C PRO A 360 0.57 24.70 6.43
N ARG A 361 -0.01 25.62 5.67
CA ARG A 361 0.20 25.78 4.23
C ARG A 361 0.83 27.14 3.90
N GLY A 362 1.91 27.48 4.57
CA GLY A 362 2.57 28.77 4.40
C GLY A 362 1.63 29.97 4.58
N ALA A 363 1.72 30.97 3.69
CA ALA A 363 0.91 32.18 3.74
C ALA A 363 -0.60 31.96 3.42
N ILE A 364 -1.00 30.77 2.98
CA ILE A 364 -2.39 30.47 2.55
C ILE A 364 -3.25 29.97 3.74
N GLY A 365 -2.66 29.81 4.92
CA GLY A 365 -3.34 29.33 6.13
C GLY A 365 -3.10 27.82 6.39
N ALA A 366 -4.04 27.16 7.08
CA ALA A 366 -3.96 25.75 7.40
C ALA A 366 -4.89 24.93 6.49
N MET A 367 -4.45 23.73 6.10
CA MET A 367 -5.25 22.78 5.35
C MET A 367 -5.69 21.64 6.28
N THR A 368 -6.98 21.39 6.35
CA THR A 368 -7.51 20.22 7.06
C THR A 368 -7.15 18.95 6.28
N VAL A 369 -6.42 18.08 6.94
CA VAL A 369 -5.97 16.81 6.38
C VAL A 369 -6.94 15.69 6.72
N ILE A 370 -7.37 15.63 7.99
CA ILE A 370 -8.30 14.64 8.52
C ILE A 370 -8.93 15.19 9.80
N GLU A 371 -10.08 14.69 10.14
CA GLU A 371 -10.75 14.97 11.42
C GLU A 371 -11.02 13.66 12.13
N THR A 372 -10.75 13.63 13.42
CA THR A 372 -10.89 12.46 14.28
C THR A 372 -11.94 12.72 15.35
N ALA A 373 -12.72 11.72 15.67
CA ALA A 373 -13.67 11.78 16.76
C ALA A 373 -13.77 10.41 17.46
N ARG A 374 -14.42 10.38 18.61
CA ARG A 374 -14.76 9.14 19.31
C ARG A 374 -16.26 8.91 19.22
N SER A 375 -16.68 7.72 18.80
CA SER A 375 -18.08 7.33 18.76
C SER A 375 -18.67 7.14 20.16
N GLY A 376 -19.99 7.07 20.26
CA GLY A 376 -20.69 6.72 21.50
C GLY A 376 -20.36 5.31 22.00
N THR A 377 -19.93 4.40 21.12
CA THR A 377 -19.50 3.03 21.45
C THR A 377 -18.00 2.94 21.79
N GLY A 378 -17.25 4.03 21.64
CA GLY A 378 -15.85 4.09 22.00
C GLY A 378 -14.87 3.77 20.87
N THR A 379 -15.32 3.79 19.63
CA THR A 379 -14.46 3.58 18.47
C THR A 379 -13.96 4.89 17.86
N LEU A 380 -12.84 4.83 17.13
CA LEU A 380 -12.29 5.95 16.38
C LEU A 380 -13.11 6.19 15.12
N LEU A 381 -13.55 7.42 14.97
CA LEU A 381 -14.21 7.93 13.77
C LEU A 381 -13.26 8.82 12.97
N LEU A 382 -13.32 8.72 11.65
CA LEU A 382 -12.54 9.52 10.73
C LEU A 382 -13.44 10.24 9.72
N ARG A 383 -13.11 11.50 9.42
CA ARG A 383 -13.71 12.30 8.35
C ARG A 383 -12.63 13.15 7.68
N GLY A 384 -12.69 13.32 6.38
CA GLY A 384 -11.75 14.19 5.65
C GLY A 384 -11.55 13.81 4.20
N PRO A 385 -10.76 14.62 3.47
CA PRO A 385 -10.63 14.49 2.02
C PRO A 385 -9.94 13.19 1.56
N MET A 386 -9.21 12.47 2.41
CA MET A 386 -8.59 11.19 2.07
C MET A 386 -9.48 9.97 2.37
N VAL A 387 -10.58 10.15 3.12
CA VAL A 387 -11.45 9.04 3.53
C VAL A 387 -12.35 8.64 2.37
N PRO A 388 -12.37 7.34 1.95
CA PRO A 388 -13.14 6.93 0.80
C PRO A 388 -14.65 7.04 1.09
N ALA A 389 -15.37 7.66 0.19
CA ALA A 389 -16.81 7.94 0.38
C ALA A 389 -17.73 7.12 -0.53
N ALA A 390 -17.19 6.38 -1.48
CA ALA A 390 -17.97 5.64 -2.47
C ALA A 390 -17.74 4.13 -2.36
N ALA A 391 -18.85 3.37 -2.41
CA ALA A 391 -18.82 1.93 -2.60
C ALA A 391 -18.33 1.58 -4.01
N PHE A 392 -17.68 0.43 -4.15
CA PHE A 392 -17.29 -0.12 -5.44
C PHE A 392 -17.70 -1.61 -5.52
N PRO A 393 -18.31 -2.06 -6.62
CA PRO A 393 -18.79 -1.25 -7.74
C PRO A 393 -19.91 -0.27 -7.33
N PRO A 394 -20.22 0.76 -8.12
CA PRO A 394 -21.29 1.70 -7.81
C PRO A 394 -22.61 0.98 -7.51
N GLY A 395 -23.27 1.36 -6.43
CA GLY A 395 -24.50 0.72 -5.96
C GLY A 395 -24.30 -0.56 -5.14
N ALA A 396 -23.05 -0.98 -4.88
CA ALA A 396 -22.79 -2.10 -3.97
C ALA A 396 -23.21 -1.74 -2.53
N ASP A 397 -23.76 -2.72 -1.82
CA ASP A 397 -24.02 -2.59 -0.39
C ASP A 397 -22.68 -2.58 0.39
N ALA A 398 -22.29 -1.41 0.87
CA ALA A 398 -21.05 -1.17 1.59
C ALA A 398 -21.32 -0.35 2.88
N PRO A 399 -21.99 -0.95 3.88
CA PRO A 399 -22.36 -0.23 5.11
C PRO A 399 -21.17 0.28 5.91
N HIS A 400 -19.97 -0.32 5.76
CA HIS A 400 -18.74 0.17 6.36
C HIS A 400 -18.26 1.49 5.73
N LEU A 401 -18.77 1.86 4.55
CA LEU A 401 -18.57 3.16 3.91
C LEU A 401 -19.78 4.08 4.09
N SER A 402 -20.70 3.74 4.98
CA SER A 402 -21.83 4.61 5.32
C SER A 402 -21.42 5.57 6.42
N PRO A 403 -21.26 6.87 6.13
CA PRO A 403 -20.95 7.83 7.18
C PRO A 403 -22.12 7.99 8.15
N ASP A 404 -21.83 8.39 9.37
CA ASP A 404 -22.85 8.85 10.29
C ASP A 404 -23.49 10.18 9.82
N ARG A 405 -24.44 10.72 10.60
CA ARG A 405 -25.13 11.98 10.26
C ARG A 405 -24.19 13.19 10.17
N ALA A 406 -23.02 13.12 10.82
CA ALA A 406 -22.00 14.16 10.81
C ALA A 406 -20.92 13.92 9.71
N GLY A 407 -21.01 12.83 8.95
CA GLY A 407 -20.10 12.50 7.86
C GLY A 407 -18.86 11.72 8.30
N TYR A 408 -18.84 11.16 9.50
CA TYR A 408 -17.73 10.34 9.99
C TYR A 408 -17.90 8.87 9.65
N PHE A 409 -16.79 8.22 9.37
CA PHE A 409 -16.70 6.77 9.13
C PHE A 409 -16.09 6.09 10.35
N ASP A 410 -16.73 5.01 10.81
CA ASP A 410 -16.23 4.21 11.94
C ASP A 410 -15.13 3.27 11.47
N THR A 411 -13.96 3.37 12.08
CA THR A 411 -12.80 2.52 11.78
C THR A 411 -12.87 1.16 12.47
N GLY A 412 -13.74 0.98 13.44
CA GLY A 412 -13.82 -0.18 14.31
C GLY A 412 -12.72 -0.28 15.37
N TYR A 413 -11.73 0.61 15.38
CA TYR A 413 -10.68 0.63 16.41
C TYR A 413 -11.21 1.24 17.70
N ALA A 414 -11.11 0.50 18.80
CA ALA A 414 -11.44 1.05 20.11
C ALA A 414 -10.40 2.10 20.54
N CYS A 415 -10.86 3.23 21.04
CA CYS A 415 -10.00 4.30 21.48
C CYS A 415 -10.45 4.90 22.84
N ARG A 416 -9.48 5.48 23.54
CA ARG A 416 -9.70 6.21 24.79
C ARG A 416 -9.43 7.68 24.55
N LEU A 417 -10.36 8.55 24.94
CA LEU A 417 -10.19 9.99 24.92
C LEU A 417 -9.52 10.42 26.23
N ASP A 418 -8.44 11.16 26.12
CA ASP A 418 -7.90 11.97 27.21
C ASP A 418 -8.51 13.37 27.10
N PRO A 419 -9.44 13.72 28.00
CA PRO A 419 -10.11 15.01 27.91
C PRO A 419 -9.19 16.19 28.33
N SER A 420 -8.09 15.93 29.04
CA SER A 420 -7.14 16.96 29.46
C SER A 420 -6.30 17.47 28.31
N ASN A 421 -5.90 16.57 27.39
CA ASN A 421 -5.04 16.88 26.28
C ASN A 421 -5.79 16.88 24.93
N GLN A 422 -7.09 16.55 24.94
CA GLN A 422 -7.88 16.37 23.72
C GLN A 422 -7.21 15.42 22.73
N THR A 423 -6.80 14.24 23.21
CA THR A 423 -6.12 13.22 22.40
C THR A 423 -6.81 11.86 22.52
N LEU A 424 -6.64 11.05 21.50
CA LEU A 424 -7.16 9.69 21.38
C LEU A 424 -6.00 8.69 21.40
N ALA A 425 -6.02 7.78 22.36
CA ALA A 425 -5.12 6.63 22.40
C ALA A 425 -5.86 5.40 21.84
N ILE A 426 -5.30 4.77 20.81
CA ILE A 426 -5.86 3.54 20.23
C ILE A 426 -5.57 2.39 21.18
N ALA A 427 -6.60 1.64 21.56
CA ALA A 427 -6.52 0.60 22.57
C ALA A 427 -6.56 -0.82 21.99
N VAL A 428 -7.47 -1.05 21.05
CA VAL A 428 -7.75 -2.40 20.51
C VAL A 428 -8.10 -2.30 19.03
N PRO A 429 -7.62 -3.24 18.18
CA PRO A 429 -8.03 -3.33 16.78
C PRO A 429 -9.52 -3.75 16.66
N PRO A 430 -10.12 -3.68 15.49
CA PRO A 430 -11.49 -4.15 15.26
C PRO A 430 -11.69 -5.61 15.71
N PRO A 431 -12.86 -5.97 16.27
CA PRO A 431 -13.11 -7.30 16.77
C PRO A 431 -13.09 -8.35 15.63
N ASN A 432 -12.73 -9.60 15.97
CA ASN A 432 -12.63 -10.73 15.03
C ASN A 432 -11.61 -10.55 13.89
N ILE A 433 -10.70 -9.58 14.03
CA ILE A 433 -9.60 -9.34 13.10
C ILE A 433 -8.28 -9.69 13.77
N VAL A 434 -7.51 -10.56 13.14
CA VAL A 434 -6.13 -10.89 13.51
C VAL A 434 -5.20 -10.05 12.65
N GLY A 435 -4.36 -9.24 13.28
CA GLY A 435 -3.40 -8.37 12.61
C GLY A 435 -1.97 -8.92 12.70
N ILE A 436 -1.34 -9.20 11.55
CA ILE A 436 0.02 -9.76 11.47
C ILE A 436 0.87 -8.88 10.59
N GLY A 437 1.80 -8.12 11.16
CA GLY A 437 2.68 -7.23 10.40
C GLY A 437 1.91 -6.21 9.54
N GLY A 438 0.67 -5.90 9.93
CA GLY A 438 -0.24 -5.04 9.19
C GLY A 438 -1.17 -5.75 8.19
N TYR A 439 -1.01 -7.03 7.97
CA TYR A 439 -2.02 -7.84 7.29
C TYR A 439 -3.16 -8.16 8.24
N ARG A 440 -4.37 -8.12 7.72
CA ARG A 440 -5.58 -8.41 8.46
C ARG A 440 -6.19 -9.70 7.94
N LEU A 441 -6.52 -10.60 8.86
CA LEU A 441 -7.21 -11.85 8.59
C LEU A 441 -8.43 -11.89 9.49
N ARG A 442 -9.56 -12.39 8.97
CA ARG A 442 -10.73 -12.66 9.82
C ARG A 442 -10.54 -13.96 10.57
N GLN A 443 -10.90 -14.00 11.84
CA GLN A 443 -10.86 -15.23 12.62
C GLN A 443 -11.70 -16.33 11.96
N ASN A 444 -12.90 -16.00 11.50
CA ASN A 444 -13.78 -16.95 10.81
C ASN A 444 -13.18 -17.55 9.52
N ASP A 445 -12.32 -16.79 8.81
CA ASP A 445 -11.65 -17.31 7.61
C ASP A 445 -10.53 -18.28 7.97
N LEU A 446 -9.85 -18.02 9.10
CA LEU A 446 -8.84 -18.92 9.64
C LEU A 446 -9.47 -20.25 10.02
N ASP A 447 -10.59 -20.21 10.75
CA ASP A 447 -11.33 -21.41 11.19
C ASP A 447 -11.85 -22.19 9.96
N ALA A 448 -12.51 -21.52 9.02
CA ALA A 448 -13.02 -22.14 7.79
C ALA A 448 -11.93 -22.71 6.86
N CYS A 449 -10.70 -22.22 6.94
CA CYS A 449 -9.56 -22.82 6.24
C CYS A 449 -9.20 -24.17 6.85
N LEU A 450 -9.16 -24.25 8.18
CA LEU A 450 -8.79 -25.47 8.90
C LEU A 450 -9.84 -26.55 8.79
N ASP A 451 -11.12 -26.21 8.97
CA ASP A 451 -12.25 -27.17 8.89
C ASP A 451 -12.21 -27.98 7.59
N LYS A 452 -11.78 -27.34 6.49
CA LYS A 452 -11.68 -27.98 5.17
C LYS A 452 -10.37 -28.75 4.95
N ALA A 453 -9.28 -28.29 5.56
CA ALA A 453 -7.95 -28.81 5.28
C ALA A 453 -7.51 -29.88 6.29
N ALA A 454 -7.82 -29.69 7.56
CA ALA A 454 -7.37 -30.52 8.67
C ALA A 454 -8.23 -30.24 9.92
N PRO A 455 -9.39 -30.93 10.08
CA PRO A 455 -10.31 -30.68 11.19
C PRO A 455 -9.69 -30.89 12.58
N ASP A 456 -8.62 -31.68 12.70
CA ASP A 456 -7.91 -31.91 13.96
C ASP A 456 -6.77 -30.88 14.22
N ALA A 457 -6.55 -29.96 13.29
CA ALA A 457 -5.55 -28.92 13.47
C ALA A 457 -6.13 -27.70 14.20
N THR A 458 -5.28 -27.00 14.93
CA THR A 458 -5.65 -25.72 15.55
C THR A 458 -4.74 -24.60 15.07
N LEU A 459 -5.28 -23.40 14.97
CA LEU A 459 -4.55 -22.20 14.57
C LEU A 459 -4.88 -21.07 15.55
N VAL A 460 -3.86 -20.52 16.18
CA VAL A 460 -4.02 -19.45 17.16
C VAL A 460 -3.14 -18.28 16.84
N ALA A 461 -3.63 -17.07 17.13
CA ALA A 461 -2.83 -15.85 17.09
C ALA A 461 -2.11 -15.68 18.43
N LEU A 462 -0.79 -15.68 18.40
CA LEU A 462 0.06 -15.44 19.56
C LEU A 462 0.68 -14.04 19.48
N PRO A 463 0.92 -13.38 20.62
CA PRO A 463 1.65 -12.12 20.65
C PRO A 463 3.03 -12.28 19.99
N ASP A 464 3.42 -11.28 19.21
CA ASP A 464 4.73 -11.20 18.56
C ASP A 464 5.29 -9.78 18.68
N ARG A 465 6.56 -9.66 19.05
CA ARG A 465 7.18 -8.35 19.32
C ARG A 465 7.28 -7.49 18.06
N ALA A 466 7.61 -8.09 16.93
CA ALA A 466 7.81 -7.38 15.66
C ALA A 466 6.49 -7.23 14.88
N LEU A 467 5.72 -8.31 14.76
CA LEU A 467 4.53 -8.37 13.90
C LEU A 467 3.21 -8.00 14.61
N GLY A 468 3.24 -7.75 15.92
CA GLY A 468 2.05 -7.59 16.74
C GLY A 468 1.48 -8.92 17.17
N GLN A 469 1.08 -9.71 16.22
CA GLN A 469 0.65 -11.09 16.37
C GLN A 469 1.34 -11.97 15.32
N ARG A 470 1.46 -13.26 15.60
CA ARG A 470 1.85 -14.28 14.65
C ARG A 470 0.89 -15.46 14.74
N LEU A 471 0.67 -16.15 13.65
CA LEU A 471 -0.07 -17.40 13.66
C LEU A 471 0.84 -18.55 14.11
N ALA A 472 0.29 -19.43 14.91
CA ALA A 472 0.92 -20.69 15.32
C ALA A 472 -0.07 -21.83 15.15
N GLY A 473 0.29 -22.82 14.35
CA GLY A 473 -0.51 -23.99 14.05
C GLY A 473 -0.03 -25.22 14.83
N THR A 474 -0.96 -26.03 15.33
CA THR A 474 -0.69 -27.36 15.87
C THR A 474 -1.47 -28.41 15.09
N ALA A 475 -0.83 -29.53 14.77
CA ALA A 475 -1.41 -30.67 14.08
C ALA A 475 -0.52 -31.89 14.33
N GLN A 476 -1.03 -33.11 14.12
CA GLN A 476 -0.24 -34.35 14.17
C GLN A 476 0.84 -34.33 13.06
N ASP A 477 0.47 -33.98 11.83
CA ASP A 477 1.37 -33.80 10.72
C ASP A 477 1.29 -32.36 10.17
N LYS A 478 2.13 -31.48 10.72
CA LYS A 478 2.21 -30.08 10.30
C LYS A 478 2.58 -29.91 8.84
N LYS A 479 3.42 -30.78 8.27
CA LYS A 479 3.85 -30.68 6.88
C LYS A 479 2.71 -30.99 5.92
N ALA A 480 1.94 -32.05 6.21
CA ALA A 480 0.78 -32.41 5.42
C ALA A 480 -0.29 -31.30 5.45
N VAL A 481 -0.54 -30.70 6.63
CA VAL A 481 -1.47 -29.56 6.75
C VAL A 481 -0.99 -28.35 5.97
N ALA A 482 0.28 -27.96 6.08
CA ALA A 482 0.83 -26.86 5.31
C ALA A 482 0.68 -27.09 3.79
N ALA A 483 1.03 -28.28 3.31
CA ALA A 483 0.89 -28.64 1.89
C ALA A 483 -0.57 -28.61 1.41
N THR A 484 -1.49 -29.11 2.22
CA THR A 484 -2.93 -29.07 1.90
C THR A 484 -3.45 -27.64 1.79
N LEU A 485 -3.08 -26.77 2.73
CA LEU A 485 -3.45 -25.35 2.72
C LEU A 485 -2.87 -24.62 1.49
N GLU A 486 -1.64 -24.94 1.11
CA GLU A 486 -1.01 -24.38 -0.11
C GLU A 486 -1.73 -24.82 -1.39
N LEU A 487 -2.08 -26.10 -1.50
CA LEU A 487 -2.88 -26.63 -2.62
C LEU A 487 -4.25 -25.98 -2.72
N GLN A 488 -4.87 -25.67 -1.58
CA GLN A 488 -6.13 -24.94 -1.53
C GLN A 488 -5.97 -23.45 -1.87
N GLY A 489 -4.74 -22.96 -2.01
CA GLY A 489 -4.43 -21.56 -2.28
C GLY A 489 -4.70 -20.65 -1.09
N ALA A 490 -4.51 -21.15 0.13
CA ALA A 490 -4.60 -20.35 1.35
C ALA A 490 -3.47 -19.33 1.44
N ASN A 491 -3.71 -18.23 2.16
CA ASN A 491 -2.73 -17.18 2.42
C ASN A 491 -1.43 -17.74 3.00
N ALA A 492 -0.29 -17.19 2.59
CA ALA A 492 1.03 -17.67 3.00
C ALA A 492 1.26 -17.60 4.53
N LEU A 493 0.61 -16.68 5.23
CA LEU A 493 0.69 -16.59 6.69
C LEU A 493 -0.04 -17.77 7.37
N ILE A 494 -1.09 -18.29 6.75
CA ILE A 494 -1.88 -19.43 7.29
C ILE A 494 -1.09 -20.72 7.09
N SER A 495 -0.64 -21.02 5.87
CA SER A 495 0.15 -22.22 5.60
C SER A 495 1.49 -22.21 6.34
N GLY A 496 2.12 -21.03 6.42
CA GLY A 496 3.38 -20.82 7.14
C GLY A 496 3.30 -21.07 8.65
N ALA A 497 2.11 -20.96 9.26
CA ALA A 497 1.91 -21.23 10.69
C ALA A 497 2.19 -22.68 11.07
N PHE A 498 2.09 -23.61 10.12
CA PHE A 498 2.36 -25.04 10.30
C PHE A 498 3.77 -25.48 9.89
N ARG A 499 4.59 -24.57 9.33
CA ARG A 499 5.99 -24.87 9.04
C ARG A 499 6.79 -24.87 10.35
N GLN A 500 7.66 -25.86 10.51
CA GLN A 500 8.64 -25.82 11.60
C GLN A 500 9.60 -24.66 11.35
N ARG A 501 9.75 -23.74 12.29
CA ARG A 501 10.88 -22.82 12.27
C ARG A 501 12.16 -23.66 12.43
N GLY A 502 13.03 -23.63 11.44
CA GLY A 502 14.39 -24.11 11.63
C GLY A 502 15.01 -23.34 12.79
N GLY A 503 15.69 -24.04 13.70
CA GLY A 503 16.18 -23.52 14.98
C GLY A 503 17.29 -22.44 14.92
N ALA A 504 17.29 -21.58 13.88
CA ALA A 504 18.25 -20.49 13.70
C ALA A 504 17.68 -19.09 14.00
N ASP A 505 16.36 -18.94 14.23
CA ASP A 505 15.72 -17.62 14.43
C ASP A 505 15.24 -17.37 15.87
N ALA A 506 15.87 -17.97 16.86
CA ALA A 506 15.59 -17.79 18.29
C ALA A 506 16.72 -17.05 19.03
N ALA A 507 17.30 -16.00 18.40
CA ALA A 507 18.25 -15.11 19.08
C ALA A 507 17.87 -13.63 18.80
#